data_1bdc89f731320fb4eb4682adfc3a4779
#
_entry.id   1bdc89f731320fb4eb4682adfc3a4779
#
_cell.length_a   1.000
_cell.length_b   1.000
_cell.length_c   1.000
_cell.angle_alpha   90.00
_cell.angle_beta   90.00
_cell.angle_gamma   90.00
#
_symmetry.space_group_name_H-M   'P 1'
#
loop_
_entity.id
_entity.type
_entity.pdbx_description
1 polymer ?
#
loop_
_entity_poly.entity_id
_entity_poly.type
_entity_poly.pdbx_seq_one_letter_code
_entity_poly.pdbx_strand_id
1 'polypeptide(L)'
;ASETNRTQYEGEAKFLRAYAYFTLVRLFGAVPITTDPIDDYSTLYDYGRSSVNEVYSLIKDDLKTAIANLPNYYSANNMQGRATKIAAYTMQADVFMTLQDFNSAKNSLENILDYANQNKEKLDLENDVLQIYASDNPMGKEIIFAAQYNNGATVVANPLMGRCIPAARPSTQPAYIYPDGTSSTITVSQGTSCLLMTWELYNTFKANSNDQRFQKLIYNGIYTDDISVASNEVDITEEGYTYLPVTLKYFDFGNEGMTTCACGNDNIIYRYADVLLMYAECLNETGNTPSAANYLNMVRTRAGLSNTTATTQKEMSIAIENERMLELCFEGHRWYDLIRRGRITEVMEKHFSHRT
;
A
#
# COMPACT_ATOMS: atom_id res chain seq x y z
N ALA A 1 8.75 5.88 -33.87
CA ALA A 1 9.25 5.07 -32.75
C ALA A 1 9.89 3.80 -33.33
N SER A 2 11.01 3.34 -32.75
CA SER A 2 11.55 2.03 -33.10
C SER A 2 10.54 0.92 -32.74
N GLU A 3 10.61 -0.25 -33.38
CA GLU A 3 9.72 -1.38 -33.06
C GLU A 3 9.82 -1.75 -31.57
N THR A 4 11.02 -1.72 -31.00
CA THR A 4 11.25 -1.97 -29.58
C THR A 4 10.48 -0.98 -28.67
N ASN A 5 10.49 0.31 -29.01
CA ASN A 5 9.75 1.32 -28.25
C ASN A 5 8.24 1.12 -28.37
N ARG A 6 7.76 0.73 -29.56
CA ARG A 6 6.33 0.47 -29.79
C ARG A 6 5.84 -0.69 -28.91
N THR A 7 6.57 -1.79 -28.90
CA THR A 7 6.26 -2.97 -28.07
C THR A 7 6.24 -2.63 -26.57
N GLN A 8 7.22 -1.86 -26.11
CA GLN A 8 7.27 -1.41 -24.74
C GLN A 8 6.06 -0.51 -24.37
N TYR A 9 5.74 0.49 -25.20
CA TYR A 9 4.59 1.36 -24.96
C TYR A 9 3.26 0.60 -24.98
N GLU A 10 3.13 -0.41 -25.83
CA GLU A 10 1.99 -1.31 -25.80
C GLU A 10 1.89 -2.04 -24.45
N GLY A 11 3.00 -2.60 -23.95
CA GLY A 11 3.05 -3.26 -22.65
C GLY A 11 2.63 -2.34 -21.50
N GLU A 12 3.10 -1.09 -21.50
CA GLU A 12 2.73 -0.09 -20.49
C GLU A 12 1.25 0.31 -20.58
N ALA A 13 0.74 0.55 -21.76
CA ALA A 13 -0.68 0.88 -21.97
C ALA A 13 -1.60 -0.26 -21.53
N LYS A 14 -1.24 -1.51 -21.84
CA LYS A 14 -1.95 -2.72 -21.42
C LYS A 14 -1.92 -2.88 -19.90
N PHE A 15 -0.76 -2.68 -19.27
CA PHE A 15 -0.64 -2.70 -17.81
C PHE A 15 -1.56 -1.67 -17.14
N LEU A 16 -1.53 -0.42 -17.59
CA LEU A 16 -2.36 0.65 -17.04
C LEU A 16 -3.85 0.39 -17.25
N ARG A 17 -4.23 -0.16 -18.40
CA ARG A 17 -5.63 -0.56 -18.65
C ARG A 17 -6.05 -1.70 -17.73
N ALA A 18 -5.23 -2.72 -17.57
CA ALA A 18 -5.47 -3.79 -16.62
C ALA A 18 -5.64 -3.25 -15.20
N TYR A 19 -4.79 -2.32 -14.76
CA TYR A 19 -4.88 -1.69 -13.44
C TYR A 19 -6.20 -0.93 -13.25
N ALA A 20 -6.61 -0.15 -14.24
CA ALA A 20 -7.87 0.59 -14.20
C ALA A 20 -9.08 -0.36 -14.13
N TYR A 21 -9.14 -1.38 -14.98
CA TYR A 21 -10.24 -2.36 -14.96
C TYR A 21 -10.22 -3.24 -13.71
N PHE A 22 -9.05 -3.59 -13.17
CA PHE A 22 -8.96 -4.34 -11.92
C PHE A 22 -9.49 -3.53 -10.74
N THR A 23 -9.23 -2.24 -10.70
CA THR A 23 -9.83 -1.33 -9.71
C THR A 23 -11.35 -1.23 -9.88
N LEU A 24 -11.82 -1.02 -11.11
CA LEU A 24 -13.24 -0.88 -11.41
C LEU A 24 -14.03 -2.16 -11.07
N VAL A 25 -13.55 -3.32 -11.48
CA VAL A 25 -14.28 -4.59 -11.27
C VAL A 25 -14.36 -4.95 -9.79
N ARG A 26 -13.32 -4.67 -8.99
CA ARG A 26 -13.32 -4.91 -7.54
C ARG A 26 -14.29 -3.99 -6.78
N LEU A 27 -14.51 -2.76 -7.27
CA LEU A 27 -15.39 -1.79 -6.64
C LEU A 27 -16.85 -1.89 -7.12
N PHE A 28 -17.06 -2.14 -8.41
CA PHE A 28 -18.37 -2.00 -9.04
C PHE A 28 -18.91 -3.31 -9.66
N GLY A 29 -18.13 -4.39 -9.66
CA GLY A 29 -18.51 -5.64 -10.32
C GLY A 29 -18.48 -5.50 -11.85
N ALA A 30 -19.58 -5.85 -12.52
CA ALA A 30 -19.75 -5.68 -13.94
C ALA A 30 -19.61 -4.21 -14.34
N VAL A 31 -18.81 -3.90 -15.37
CA VAL A 31 -18.56 -2.54 -15.89
C VAL A 31 -18.51 -2.57 -17.42
N PRO A 32 -18.77 -1.47 -18.13
CA PRO A 32 -18.57 -1.40 -19.57
C PRO A 32 -17.10 -1.64 -19.93
N ILE A 33 -16.85 -2.40 -20.99
CA ILE A 33 -15.53 -2.56 -21.59
C ILE A 33 -15.45 -1.67 -22.84
N THR A 34 -14.47 -0.75 -22.84
CA THR A 34 -14.13 0.10 -23.99
C THR A 34 -12.66 -0.07 -24.29
N THR A 35 -12.33 -0.57 -25.48
CA THR A 35 -10.94 -0.85 -25.90
C THR A 35 -10.47 0.06 -27.01
N ASP A 36 -11.40 0.67 -27.70
CA ASP A 36 -11.16 1.58 -28.81
C ASP A 36 -11.36 3.05 -28.38
N PRO A 37 -10.69 4.00 -29.04
CA PRO A 37 -10.94 5.41 -28.81
C PRO A 37 -12.41 5.76 -29.05
N ILE A 38 -12.96 6.62 -28.23
CA ILE A 38 -14.34 7.09 -28.35
C ILE A 38 -14.29 8.45 -29.04
N ASP A 39 -14.61 8.47 -30.33
CA ASP A 39 -14.63 9.69 -31.13
C ASP A 39 -15.98 10.42 -31.04
N ASP A 40 -17.07 9.70 -30.76
CA ASP A 40 -18.40 10.25 -30.57
C ASP A 40 -18.93 9.92 -29.17
N TYR A 41 -18.99 10.93 -28.31
CA TYR A 41 -19.49 10.78 -26.93
C TYR A 41 -20.96 10.38 -26.82
N SER A 42 -21.75 10.56 -27.88
CA SER A 42 -23.15 10.11 -27.89
C SER A 42 -23.28 8.59 -27.82
N THR A 43 -22.27 7.87 -28.34
CA THR A 43 -22.22 6.39 -28.32
C THR A 43 -21.92 5.80 -26.95
N LEU A 44 -21.49 6.62 -25.97
CA LEU A 44 -21.23 6.14 -24.59
C LEU A 44 -22.45 5.51 -23.93
N TYR A 45 -23.65 5.95 -24.31
CA TYR A 45 -24.92 5.40 -23.79
C TYR A 45 -25.26 4.03 -24.34
N ASP A 46 -24.59 3.59 -25.41
CA ASP A 46 -24.81 2.29 -26.04
C ASP A 46 -24.00 1.17 -25.40
N TYR A 47 -22.98 1.54 -24.56
CA TYR A 47 -22.17 0.56 -23.84
C TYR A 47 -22.90 0.00 -22.64
N GLY A 48 -23.34 -1.26 -22.72
CA GLY A 48 -23.83 -2.03 -21.60
C GLY A 48 -22.71 -2.46 -20.63
N ARG A 49 -23.09 -2.91 -19.44
CA ARG A 49 -22.14 -3.52 -18.50
C ARG A 49 -21.73 -4.90 -19.02
N SER A 50 -20.44 -5.10 -19.22
CA SER A 50 -19.86 -6.43 -19.47
C SER A 50 -19.83 -7.24 -18.18
N SER A 51 -19.95 -8.54 -18.29
CA SER A 51 -19.90 -9.42 -17.11
C SER A 51 -18.54 -9.34 -16.39
N VAL A 52 -18.54 -9.66 -15.10
CA VAL A 52 -17.31 -9.74 -14.28
C VAL A 52 -16.28 -10.65 -14.93
N ASN A 53 -16.71 -11.78 -15.50
CA ASN A 53 -15.79 -12.73 -16.16
C ASN A 53 -15.14 -12.14 -17.41
N GLU A 54 -15.87 -11.40 -18.22
CA GLU A 54 -15.33 -10.72 -19.41
C GLU A 54 -14.29 -9.66 -19.02
N VAL A 55 -14.57 -8.89 -17.94
CA VAL A 55 -13.62 -7.89 -17.43
C VAL A 55 -12.33 -8.58 -16.93
N TYR A 56 -12.43 -9.67 -16.17
CA TYR A 56 -11.24 -10.42 -15.75
C TYR A 56 -10.50 -11.09 -16.91
N SER A 57 -11.20 -11.50 -17.98
CA SER A 57 -10.54 -12.01 -19.18
C SER A 57 -9.68 -10.92 -19.83
N LEU A 58 -10.23 -9.72 -20.03
CA LEU A 58 -9.49 -8.57 -20.55
C LEU A 58 -8.26 -8.25 -19.69
N ILE A 59 -8.42 -8.20 -18.36
CA ILE A 59 -7.32 -7.92 -17.42
C ILE A 59 -6.20 -8.96 -17.59
N LYS A 60 -6.52 -10.25 -17.64
CA LYS A 60 -5.53 -11.33 -17.80
C LYS A 60 -4.80 -11.26 -19.14
N ASP A 61 -5.51 -10.95 -20.23
CA ASP A 61 -4.93 -10.83 -21.56
C ASP A 61 -4.00 -9.60 -21.66
N ASP A 62 -4.41 -8.49 -21.06
CA ASP A 62 -3.58 -7.28 -20.98
C ASP A 62 -2.31 -7.51 -20.16
N LEU A 63 -2.42 -8.17 -19.00
CA LEU A 63 -1.27 -8.51 -18.16
C LEU A 63 -0.32 -9.50 -18.85
N LYS A 64 -0.84 -10.47 -19.60
CA LYS A 64 -0.02 -11.37 -20.42
C LYS A 64 0.81 -10.60 -21.45
N THR A 65 0.20 -9.63 -22.12
CA THR A 65 0.91 -8.76 -23.07
C THR A 65 1.94 -7.87 -22.37
N ALA A 66 1.57 -7.29 -21.23
CA ALA A 66 2.49 -6.48 -20.43
C ALA A 66 3.72 -7.28 -19.98
N ILE A 67 3.53 -8.50 -19.45
CA ILE A 67 4.63 -9.39 -19.04
C ILE A 67 5.54 -9.74 -20.21
N ALA A 68 5.00 -9.97 -21.41
CA ALA A 68 5.80 -10.27 -22.60
C ALA A 68 6.65 -9.07 -23.05
N ASN A 69 6.12 -7.86 -22.98
CA ASN A 69 6.64 -6.67 -23.63
C ASN A 69 7.47 -5.75 -22.71
N LEU A 70 7.30 -5.84 -21.38
CA LEU A 70 7.96 -4.94 -20.43
C LEU A 70 9.33 -5.49 -19.99
N PRO A 71 10.31 -4.61 -19.69
CA PRO A 71 11.55 -5.00 -19.06
C PRO A 71 11.34 -5.30 -17.57
N ASN A 72 12.24 -6.07 -16.98
CA ASN A 72 12.20 -6.31 -15.53
C ASN A 72 12.47 -5.04 -14.72
N TYR A 73 13.32 -4.15 -15.24
CA TYR A 73 13.80 -2.95 -14.58
C TYR A 73 14.20 -1.89 -15.60
N TYR A 74 14.05 -0.61 -15.26
CA TYR A 74 14.55 0.53 -16.04
C TYR A 74 15.83 1.07 -15.40
N SER A 75 16.93 1.10 -16.14
CA SER A 75 18.24 1.60 -15.64
C SER A 75 18.35 3.12 -15.66
N ALA A 76 17.56 3.82 -16.45
CA ALA A 76 17.60 5.27 -16.56
C ALA A 76 16.73 5.94 -15.49
N ASN A 77 17.28 6.88 -14.73
CA ASN A 77 16.60 7.57 -13.63
C ASN A 77 15.30 8.28 -14.07
N ASN A 78 15.20 8.75 -15.30
CA ASN A 78 14.02 9.40 -15.84
C ASN A 78 12.91 8.41 -16.28
N MET A 79 13.13 7.11 -16.11
CA MET A 79 12.15 6.07 -16.42
C MET A 79 11.63 5.35 -15.17
N GLN A 80 12.08 5.72 -14.00
CA GLN A 80 11.55 5.20 -12.75
C GLN A 80 10.05 5.54 -12.65
N GLY A 81 9.27 4.67 -11.99
CA GLY A 81 7.81 4.82 -11.91
C GLY A 81 7.02 4.30 -13.11
N ARG A 82 7.69 3.95 -14.22
CA ARG A 82 7.03 3.27 -15.35
C ARG A 82 6.74 1.80 -15.00
N ALA A 83 5.69 1.24 -15.62
CA ALA A 83 5.34 -0.16 -15.42
C ALA A 83 6.48 -1.09 -15.86
N THR A 84 6.81 -2.06 -15.01
CA THR A 84 7.82 -3.08 -15.25
C THR A 84 7.18 -4.46 -15.38
N LYS A 85 7.92 -5.44 -15.89
CA LYS A 85 7.50 -6.85 -15.90
C LYS A 85 7.23 -7.34 -14.47
N ILE A 86 8.03 -6.92 -13.50
CA ILE A 86 7.85 -7.27 -12.09
C ILE A 86 6.52 -6.70 -11.57
N ALA A 87 6.18 -5.46 -11.89
CA ALA A 87 4.89 -4.88 -11.54
C ALA A 87 3.72 -5.64 -12.20
N ALA A 88 3.88 -6.07 -13.45
CA ALA A 88 2.86 -6.85 -14.16
C ALA A 88 2.66 -8.25 -13.54
N TYR A 89 3.73 -8.94 -13.14
CA TYR A 89 3.62 -10.20 -12.38
C TYR A 89 2.96 -9.99 -11.01
N THR A 90 3.28 -8.91 -10.31
CA THR A 90 2.68 -8.60 -8.99
C THR A 90 1.17 -8.40 -9.13
N MET A 91 0.73 -7.59 -10.11
CA MET A 91 -0.69 -7.40 -10.38
C MET A 91 -1.37 -8.69 -10.83
N GLN A 92 -0.71 -9.50 -11.67
CA GLN A 92 -1.24 -10.79 -12.10
C GLN A 92 -1.48 -11.74 -10.92
N ALA A 93 -0.56 -11.76 -9.95
CA ALA A 93 -0.73 -12.54 -8.73
C ALA A 93 -1.93 -12.04 -7.90
N ASP A 94 -2.08 -10.72 -7.71
CA ASP A 94 -3.22 -10.12 -7.00
C ASP A 94 -4.56 -10.45 -7.69
N VAL A 95 -4.59 -10.41 -9.02
CA VAL A 95 -5.76 -10.84 -9.82
C VAL A 95 -6.09 -12.30 -9.57
N PHE A 96 -5.12 -13.21 -9.62
CA PHE A 96 -5.34 -14.63 -9.38
C PHE A 96 -5.76 -14.91 -7.93
N MET A 97 -5.17 -14.23 -6.94
CA MET A 97 -5.60 -14.35 -5.54
C MET A 97 -7.03 -13.85 -5.34
N THR A 98 -7.42 -12.78 -6.01
CA THR A 98 -8.81 -12.28 -5.98
C THR A 98 -9.78 -13.32 -6.56
N LEU A 99 -9.36 -14.08 -7.57
CA LEU A 99 -10.10 -15.18 -8.18
C LEU A 99 -9.95 -16.52 -7.44
N GLN A 100 -9.25 -16.57 -6.31
CA GLN A 100 -8.95 -17.77 -5.51
C GLN A 100 -8.11 -18.82 -6.26
N ASP A 101 -7.40 -18.44 -7.33
CA ASP A 101 -6.46 -19.29 -8.05
C ASP A 101 -5.04 -19.14 -7.46
N PHE A 102 -4.84 -19.73 -6.28
CA PHE A 102 -3.58 -19.62 -5.56
C PHE A 102 -2.40 -20.32 -6.26
N ASN A 103 -2.66 -21.30 -7.10
CA ASN A 103 -1.60 -21.93 -7.88
C ASN A 103 -1.04 -20.99 -8.97
N SER A 104 -1.92 -20.35 -9.73
CA SER A 104 -1.49 -19.39 -10.74
C SER A 104 -0.86 -18.13 -10.11
N ALA A 105 -1.39 -17.68 -8.98
CA ALA A 105 -0.80 -16.60 -8.19
C ALA A 105 0.63 -16.96 -7.75
N LYS A 106 0.81 -18.14 -7.17
CA LYS A 106 2.12 -18.64 -6.73
C LYS A 106 3.14 -18.62 -7.88
N ASN A 107 2.78 -19.13 -9.04
CA ASN A 107 3.68 -19.16 -10.20
C ASN A 107 4.09 -17.74 -10.65
N SER A 108 3.19 -16.77 -10.59
CA SER A 108 3.51 -15.37 -10.91
C SER A 108 4.48 -14.78 -9.88
N LEU A 109 4.28 -15.07 -8.59
CA LEU A 109 5.13 -14.60 -7.50
C LEU A 109 6.52 -15.25 -7.53
N GLU A 110 6.64 -16.52 -7.92
CA GLU A 110 7.93 -17.22 -8.08
C GLU A 110 8.85 -16.49 -9.08
N ASN A 111 8.30 -15.99 -10.19
CA ASN A 111 9.09 -15.17 -11.15
C ASN A 111 9.67 -13.89 -10.50
N ILE A 112 8.93 -13.28 -9.56
CA ILE A 112 9.38 -12.09 -8.84
C ILE A 112 10.47 -12.46 -7.84
N LEU A 113 10.27 -13.53 -7.08
CA LEU A 113 11.23 -14.01 -6.09
C LEU A 113 12.55 -14.46 -6.74
N ASP A 114 12.49 -15.12 -7.88
CA ASP A 114 13.67 -15.52 -8.66
C ASP A 114 14.46 -14.29 -9.13
N TYR A 115 13.75 -13.23 -9.59
CA TYR A 115 14.39 -11.97 -9.94
C TYR A 115 15.02 -11.29 -8.72
N ALA A 116 14.31 -11.20 -7.60
CA ALA A 116 14.78 -10.58 -6.36
C ALA A 116 16.03 -11.29 -5.81
N ASN A 117 16.04 -12.63 -5.82
CA ASN A 117 17.19 -13.42 -5.35
C ASN A 117 18.47 -13.13 -6.14
N GLN A 118 18.36 -12.77 -7.41
CA GLN A 118 19.48 -12.47 -8.30
C GLN A 118 19.84 -10.97 -8.31
N ASN A 119 18.97 -10.09 -7.83
CA ASN A 119 19.09 -8.63 -7.97
C ASN A 119 18.66 -7.90 -6.68
N LYS A 120 19.23 -8.29 -5.54
CA LYS A 120 18.87 -7.73 -4.22
C LYS A 120 19.09 -6.23 -4.09
N GLU A 121 19.98 -5.66 -4.87
CA GLU A 121 20.22 -4.22 -4.93
C GLU A 121 19.06 -3.46 -5.62
N LYS A 122 18.21 -4.15 -6.38
CA LYS A 122 17.08 -3.58 -7.13
C LYS A 122 15.72 -3.96 -6.55
N LEU A 123 15.63 -5.14 -5.92
CA LEU A 123 14.39 -5.64 -5.34
C LEU A 123 14.67 -6.46 -4.08
N ASP A 124 14.43 -5.85 -2.92
CA ASP A 124 14.54 -6.48 -1.60
C ASP A 124 13.77 -5.65 -0.57
N LEU A 125 13.61 -6.16 0.65
CA LEU A 125 13.10 -5.36 1.77
C LEU A 125 14.07 -4.24 2.11
N GLU A 126 13.55 -3.05 2.41
CA GLU A 126 14.33 -2.01 3.08
C GLU A 126 14.63 -2.42 4.52
N ASN A 127 15.84 -2.11 4.98
CA ASN A 127 16.25 -2.45 6.34
C ASN A 127 15.54 -1.58 7.38
N ASP A 128 15.31 -0.32 7.05
CA ASP A 128 14.57 0.63 7.87
C ASP A 128 13.22 0.94 7.22
N VAL A 129 12.15 0.77 8.01
CA VAL A 129 10.79 1.03 7.56
C VAL A 129 10.54 2.49 7.13
N LEU A 130 11.34 3.44 7.62
CA LEU A 130 11.25 4.84 7.19
C LEU A 130 11.71 5.03 5.75
N GLN A 131 12.71 4.26 5.31
CA GLN A 131 13.26 4.37 3.95
C GLN A 131 12.27 3.96 2.86
N ILE A 132 11.24 3.17 3.20
CA ILE A 132 10.18 2.79 2.26
C ILE A 132 9.40 4.03 1.78
N TYR A 133 9.19 4.98 2.69
CA TYR A 133 8.33 6.15 2.43
C TYR A 133 9.11 7.47 2.32
N ALA A 134 10.44 7.41 2.32
CA ALA A 134 11.28 8.59 2.29
C ALA A 134 11.26 9.27 0.91
N SER A 135 11.04 10.57 0.87
CA SER A 135 11.01 11.36 -0.38
C SER A 135 12.38 11.48 -1.04
N ASP A 136 13.47 11.27 -0.29
CA ASP A 136 14.83 11.22 -0.77
C ASP A 136 15.27 9.81 -1.26
N ASN A 137 14.40 8.81 -1.12
CA ASN A 137 14.58 7.45 -1.65
C ASN A 137 13.44 7.06 -2.62
N PRO A 138 13.12 7.88 -3.63
CA PRO A 138 12.03 7.59 -4.54
C PRO A 138 12.31 6.30 -5.32
N MET A 139 11.29 5.43 -5.43
CA MET A 139 11.45 4.10 -6.05
C MET A 139 12.62 3.30 -5.45
N GLY A 140 12.79 3.35 -4.11
CA GLY A 140 13.73 2.52 -3.38
C GLY A 140 13.54 1.02 -3.68
N LYS A 141 14.51 0.21 -3.30
CA LYS A 141 14.57 -1.23 -3.70
C LYS A 141 13.35 -2.07 -3.27
N GLU A 142 12.55 -1.61 -2.32
CA GLU A 142 11.32 -2.30 -1.93
C GLU A 142 10.12 -1.94 -2.81
N ILE A 143 10.15 -0.78 -3.51
CA ILE A 143 9.02 -0.29 -4.30
C ILE A 143 9.00 -0.96 -5.68
N ILE A 144 7.89 -1.62 -6.01
CA ILE A 144 7.66 -2.27 -7.30
C ILE A 144 6.92 -1.36 -8.26
N PHE A 145 5.87 -0.69 -7.77
CA PHE A 145 5.09 0.24 -8.56
C PHE A 145 4.46 1.32 -7.67
N ALA A 146 4.61 2.58 -8.05
CA ALA A 146 4.07 3.73 -7.33
C ALA A 146 3.66 4.86 -8.27
N ALA A 147 2.70 5.67 -7.84
CA ALA A 147 2.50 6.99 -8.43
C ALA A 147 3.51 7.95 -7.78
N GLN A 148 4.42 8.46 -8.59
CA GLN A 148 5.48 9.34 -8.13
C GLN A 148 5.00 10.79 -7.97
N TYR A 149 5.49 11.42 -6.92
CA TYR A 149 5.22 12.81 -6.59
C TYR A 149 6.53 13.58 -6.41
N ASN A 150 6.45 14.91 -6.47
CA ASN A 150 7.62 15.77 -6.37
C ASN A 150 7.28 17.06 -5.60
N ASN A 151 8.21 17.55 -4.81
CA ASN A 151 8.12 18.80 -4.04
C ASN A 151 8.59 20.04 -4.81
N GLY A 152 8.93 19.94 -6.08
CA GLY A 152 9.47 21.06 -6.87
C GLY A 152 8.46 22.15 -7.24
N ALA A 153 8.93 23.27 -7.76
CA ALA A 153 8.12 24.44 -8.12
C ALA A 153 7.07 24.20 -9.24
N THR A 154 7.11 23.03 -9.91
CA THR A 154 6.13 22.62 -10.94
C THR A 154 5.32 21.40 -10.45
N VAL A 155 4.71 21.51 -9.33
CA VAL A 155 4.36 20.45 -8.40
C VAL A 155 3.15 19.60 -8.81
N VAL A 156 3.33 18.28 -8.82
CA VAL A 156 2.27 17.33 -8.49
C VAL A 156 2.59 16.75 -7.12
N ALA A 157 2.12 17.38 -6.05
CA ALA A 157 2.38 16.96 -4.69
C ALA A 157 1.39 15.89 -4.22
N ASN A 158 1.84 14.99 -3.32
CA ASN A 158 1.00 13.98 -2.70
C ASN A 158 0.09 14.62 -1.64
N PRO A 159 -1.25 14.58 -1.78
CA PRO A 159 -2.18 15.17 -0.83
C PRO A 159 -2.49 14.25 0.37
N LEU A 160 -1.93 13.03 0.44
CA LEU A 160 -2.32 12.02 1.42
C LEU A 160 -1.94 12.43 2.84
N MET A 161 -0.83 13.15 3.05
CA MET A 161 -0.48 13.66 4.36
C MET A 161 -1.62 14.49 4.98
N GLY A 162 -2.15 15.46 4.23
CA GLY A 162 -3.26 16.29 4.69
C GLY A 162 -4.53 15.52 5.00
N ARG A 163 -4.72 14.35 4.38
CA ARG A 163 -5.86 13.46 4.65
C ARG A 163 -5.69 12.64 5.92
N CYS A 164 -4.44 12.36 6.32
CA CYS A 164 -4.10 11.63 7.54
C CYS A 164 -4.12 12.53 8.78
N ILE A 165 -4.03 13.85 8.64
CA ILE A 165 -4.01 14.79 9.77
C ILE A 165 -5.44 15.09 10.23
N PRO A 166 -5.71 15.13 11.55
CA PRO A 166 -7.00 15.52 12.09
C PRO A 166 -7.40 16.95 11.70
N ALA A 167 -8.69 17.17 11.39
CA ALA A 167 -9.24 18.49 11.05
C ALA A 167 -9.53 19.34 12.28
N ALA A 168 -9.96 18.72 13.39
CA ALA A 168 -10.29 19.41 14.62
C ALA A 168 -9.02 19.76 15.39
N ARG A 169 -8.73 21.05 15.55
CA ARG A 169 -7.59 21.59 16.28
C ARG A 169 -7.92 22.89 16.99
N PRO A 170 -7.23 23.19 18.11
CA PRO A 170 -7.10 24.57 18.55
C PRO A 170 -6.50 25.43 17.43
N SER A 171 -6.74 26.73 17.44
CA SER A 171 -6.38 27.66 16.35
C SER A 171 -4.88 27.85 16.09
N THR A 172 -4.04 27.18 16.85
CA THR A 172 -2.58 27.20 16.78
C THR A 172 -2.06 25.96 16.04
N GLN A 173 -0.96 26.12 15.33
CA GLN A 173 -0.38 25.03 14.53
C GLN A 173 0.28 23.98 15.42
N PRO A 174 0.09 22.68 15.18
CA PRO A 174 0.63 21.65 16.04
C PRO A 174 2.14 21.49 15.86
N ALA A 175 2.80 21.20 16.98
CA ALA A 175 4.14 20.67 16.99
C ALA A 175 4.07 19.14 17.02
N TYR A 176 4.86 18.47 16.18
CA TYR A 176 5.03 17.01 16.24
C TYR A 176 6.34 16.69 16.94
N ILE A 177 6.28 15.71 17.87
CA ILE A 177 7.48 15.06 18.38
C ILE A 177 7.69 13.77 17.61
N TYR A 178 8.90 13.57 17.12
CA TYR A 178 9.27 12.33 16.44
C TYR A 178 9.14 11.13 17.37
N PRO A 179 8.64 9.97 16.94
CA PRO A 179 8.48 8.77 17.78
C PRO A 179 9.78 8.26 18.40
N ASP A 180 10.93 8.57 17.83
CA ASP A 180 12.27 8.21 18.31
C ASP A 180 12.83 9.16 19.38
N GLY A 181 12.06 10.12 19.85
CA GLY A 181 12.48 11.08 20.85
C GLY A 181 13.36 12.23 20.33
N THR A 182 13.62 12.30 19.03
CA THR A 182 14.25 13.48 18.45
C THR A 182 13.21 14.59 18.33
N SER A 183 13.41 15.69 19.04
CA SER A 183 12.53 16.85 19.01
C SER A 183 12.76 17.66 17.75
N SER A 184 12.20 17.25 16.63
CA SER A 184 12.00 18.16 15.51
C SER A 184 10.58 18.70 15.56
N THR A 185 10.44 19.97 15.87
CA THR A 185 9.17 20.70 15.77
C THR A 185 8.80 20.82 14.30
N ILE A 186 7.83 20.05 13.85
CA ILE A 186 7.31 20.17 12.49
C ILE A 186 5.96 20.87 12.57
N THR A 187 5.90 22.04 12.02
CA THR A 187 4.64 22.78 11.86
C THR A 187 3.89 22.19 10.66
N VAL A 188 2.70 21.65 10.89
CA VAL A 188 1.86 21.06 9.83
C VAL A 188 0.58 21.88 9.71
N SER A 189 0.12 22.09 8.47
CA SER A 189 -1.16 22.75 8.24
C SER A 189 -2.35 21.87 8.65
N GLN A 190 -3.53 22.46 8.70
CA GLN A 190 -4.76 21.75 9.09
C GLN A 190 -5.10 20.64 8.10
N GLY A 191 -5.35 19.43 8.61
CA GLY A 191 -5.76 18.27 7.82
C GLY A 191 -7.28 18.17 7.61
N THR A 192 -7.71 17.09 6.98
CA THR A 192 -9.11 16.84 6.61
C THR A 192 -9.76 15.66 7.35
N SER A 193 -9.03 14.94 8.19
CA SER A 193 -9.50 13.74 8.92
C SER A 193 -10.08 12.63 8.03
N CYS A 194 -9.64 12.51 6.79
CA CYS A 194 -10.21 11.53 5.86
C CYS A 194 -9.64 10.11 6.06
N LEU A 195 -8.39 9.99 6.52
CA LEU A 195 -7.66 8.73 6.67
C LEU A 195 -7.13 8.60 8.10
N LEU A 196 -8.03 8.36 9.03
CA LEU A 196 -7.68 8.20 10.45
C LEU A 196 -7.48 6.74 10.80
N MET A 197 -6.59 6.48 11.75
CA MET A 197 -6.37 5.15 12.31
C MET A 197 -7.53 4.76 13.23
N THR A 198 -8.00 3.53 13.11
CA THR A 198 -8.95 2.98 14.08
C THR A 198 -8.23 2.57 15.37
N TRP A 199 -8.91 2.68 16.51
CA TRP A 199 -8.37 2.24 17.80
C TRP A 199 -8.03 0.75 17.82
N GLU A 200 -8.74 -0.07 17.05
CA GLU A 200 -8.44 -1.49 16.92
C GLU A 200 -7.06 -1.71 16.26
N LEU A 201 -6.77 -1.01 15.17
CA LEU A 201 -5.45 -1.07 14.52
C LEU A 201 -4.35 -0.53 15.44
N TYR A 202 -4.59 0.62 16.08
CA TYR A 202 -3.65 1.21 17.03
C TYR A 202 -3.32 0.25 18.19
N ASN A 203 -4.34 -0.32 18.82
CA ASN A 203 -4.16 -1.26 19.93
C ASN A 203 -3.46 -2.56 19.49
N THR A 204 -3.65 -2.99 18.25
CA THR A 204 -2.91 -4.13 17.70
C THR A 204 -1.42 -3.83 17.58
N PHE A 205 -1.06 -2.62 17.14
CA PHE A 205 0.33 -2.16 17.16
C PHE A 205 0.87 -2.03 18.60
N LYS A 206 0.13 -1.37 19.49
CA LYS A 206 0.52 -1.14 20.88
C LYS A 206 0.78 -2.43 21.66
N ALA A 207 0.05 -3.51 21.34
CA ALA A 207 0.27 -4.84 21.93
C ALA A 207 1.66 -5.42 21.59
N ASN A 208 2.34 -4.90 20.57
CA ASN A 208 3.68 -5.28 20.16
C ASN A 208 4.58 -4.02 20.13
N SER A 209 4.84 -3.43 21.28
CA SER A 209 5.57 -2.16 21.40
C SER A 209 6.98 -2.15 20.79
N ASN A 210 7.58 -3.33 20.57
CA ASN A 210 8.87 -3.49 19.88
C ASN A 210 8.75 -3.44 18.35
N ASP A 211 7.52 -3.37 17.81
CA ASP A 211 7.31 -3.25 16.37
C ASP A 211 7.86 -1.90 15.86
N GLN A 212 8.86 -1.95 15.01
CA GLN A 212 9.49 -0.74 14.46
C GLN A 212 8.51 0.12 13.65
N ARG A 213 7.48 -0.48 13.07
CA ARG A 213 6.41 0.25 12.38
C ARG A 213 5.57 1.07 13.35
N PHE A 214 5.28 0.50 14.54
CA PHE A 214 4.61 1.24 15.61
C PHE A 214 5.47 2.40 16.10
N GLN A 215 6.74 2.14 16.35
CA GLN A 215 7.67 3.14 16.90
C GLN A 215 7.96 4.29 15.94
N LYS A 216 8.03 4.00 14.63
CA LYS A 216 8.53 4.95 13.62
C LYS A 216 7.45 5.52 12.69
N LEU A 217 6.36 4.77 12.45
CA LEU A 217 5.35 5.12 11.44
C LEU A 217 3.98 5.46 12.04
N ILE A 218 3.80 5.32 13.35
CA ILE A 218 2.55 5.65 14.02
C ILE A 218 2.83 6.71 15.08
N TYR A 219 2.09 7.80 15.00
CA TYR A 219 2.13 8.85 15.99
C TYR A 219 0.81 8.91 16.75
N ASN A 220 0.89 8.90 18.07
CA ASN A 220 -0.22 9.12 18.97
C ASN A 220 0.20 10.12 20.02
N GLY A 221 0.00 11.40 19.73
CA GLY A 221 0.41 12.48 20.61
C GLY A 221 -0.54 13.66 20.55
N ILE A 222 -0.31 14.59 21.44
CA ILE A 222 -1.06 15.85 21.51
C ILE A 222 -0.65 16.75 20.36
N TYR A 223 -1.62 17.28 19.67
CA TYR A 223 -1.43 18.36 18.71
C TYR A 223 -1.54 19.70 19.46
N THR A 224 -0.40 20.23 19.90
CA THR A 224 -0.32 21.52 20.61
C THR A 224 0.89 22.30 20.13
N ASP A 225 0.82 23.62 20.24
CA ASP A 225 1.95 24.55 20.09
C ASP A 225 2.87 24.56 21.31
N ASP A 226 2.44 23.98 22.44
CA ASP A 226 3.25 23.81 23.62
C ASP A 226 3.94 22.43 23.64
N ILE A 227 5.20 22.42 23.23
CA ILE A 227 6.05 21.22 23.15
C ILE A 227 6.21 20.51 24.51
N SER A 228 6.06 21.26 25.61
CA SER A 228 6.19 20.69 26.97
C SER A 228 5.03 19.76 27.35
N VAL A 229 3.90 19.88 26.64
CA VAL A 229 2.70 19.07 26.86
C VAL A 229 2.61 17.89 25.89
N ALA A 230 3.37 17.92 24.79
CA ALA A 230 3.38 16.86 23.81
C ALA A 230 4.04 15.60 24.42
N SER A 231 3.24 14.61 24.76
CA SER A 231 3.71 13.29 25.21
C SER A 231 3.22 12.22 24.24
N ASN A 232 4.04 11.17 24.04
CA ASN A 232 3.69 10.06 23.17
C ASN A 232 2.54 9.16 23.69
N GLU A 233 2.02 9.45 24.88
CA GLU A 233 0.90 8.73 25.47
C GLU A 233 -0.06 9.74 26.11
N VAL A 234 -1.17 10.00 25.44
CA VAL A 234 -2.26 10.79 26.01
C VAL A 234 -3.50 9.94 26.11
N ASP A 235 -4.08 9.94 27.29
CA ASP A 235 -5.39 9.34 27.53
C ASP A 235 -6.45 10.22 26.86
N ILE A 236 -7.29 9.61 26.02
CA ILE A 236 -8.31 10.25 25.16
C ILE A 236 -9.46 10.91 25.95
N THR A 237 -9.42 10.91 27.26
CA THR A 237 -10.53 11.32 28.13
C THR A 237 -10.49 12.77 28.58
N GLU A 238 -9.48 13.58 28.26
CA GLU A 238 -9.42 14.97 28.69
C GLU A 238 -10.16 15.92 27.75
N GLU A 239 -11.02 16.75 28.32
CA GLU A 239 -11.88 17.71 27.62
C GLU A 239 -11.09 18.70 26.76
N GLY A 240 -11.42 18.77 25.46
CA GLY A 240 -11.00 19.84 24.55
C GLY A 240 -9.92 19.48 23.52
N TYR A 241 -9.34 18.30 23.56
CA TYR A 241 -8.34 17.85 22.59
C TYR A 241 -8.78 16.56 21.89
N THR A 242 -8.66 16.52 20.56
CA THR A 242 -8.90 15.29 19.80
C THR A 242 -7.58 14.59 19.58
N TYR A 243 -7.37 13.49 20.29
CA TYR A 243 -6.20 12.62 20.14
C TYR A 243 -6.58 11.44 19.25
N LEU A 244 -6.04 11.41 18.06
CA LEU A 244 -6.23 10.30 17.14
C LEU A 244 -4.86 9.82 16.66
N PRO A 245 -4.57 8.52 16.75
CA PRO A 245 -3.33 8.00 16.20
C PRO A 245 -3.33 8.20 14.69
N VAL A 246 -2.19 8.66 14.16
CA VAL A 246 -2.02 8.93 12.74
C VAL A 246 -0.87 8.12 12.17
N THR A 247 -0.94 7.80 10.88
CA THR A 247 0.18 7.22 10.17
C THR A 247 1.14 8.29 9.70
N LEU A 248 2.42 8.03 9.83
CA LEU A 248 3.50 8.90 9.31
C LEU A 248 4.01 8.46 7.93
N LYS A 249 3.43 7.43 7.31
CA LYS A 249 3.85 6.90 6.00
C LYS A 249 3.88 7.93 4.88
N TYR A 250 3.10 9.00 5.00
CA TYR A 250 3.00 10.07 4.00
C TYR A 250 3.61 11.39 4.47
N PHE A 251 4.41 11.36 5.55
CA PHE A 251 5.05 12.55 6.08
C PHE A 251 6.46 12.71 5.51
N ASP A 252 6.71 13.84 4.89
CA ASP A 252 8.00 14.19 4.31
C ASP A 252 8.79 15.09 5.28
N PHE A 253 9.44 14.44 6.23
CA PHE A 253 10.07 15.08 7.39
C PHE A 253 11.27 15.98 7.10
N GLY A 254 11.69 16.16 5.90
CA GLY A 254 12.81 17.04 5.54
C GLY A 254 12.40 18.26 4.74
N ASN A 255 11.09 18.46 4.52
CA ASN A 255 10.62 19.36 3.48
C ASN A 255 9.72 20.49 4.00
N GLU A 256 9.95 21.72 3.50
CA GLU A 256 9.10 22.88 3.73
C GLU A 256 7.63 22.68 3.25
N GLY A 257 7.39 21.71 2.35
CA GLY A 257 6.07 21.31 1.88
C GLY A 257 5.13 20.78 2.96
N MET A 258 5.65 20.43 4.13
CA MET A 258 4.84 19.98 5.29
C MET A 258 3.85 21.04 5.78
N THR A 259 4.17 22.32 5.62
CA THR A 259 3.28 23.42 5.99
C THR A 259 2.07 23.54 5.07
N THR A 260 2.13 23.00 3.86
CA THR A 260 1.08 23.07 2.83
C THR A 260 0.35 21.74 2.65
N CYS A 261 0.71 20.68 3.40
CA CYS A 261 0.26 19.30 3.18
C CYS A 261 0.54 18.76 1.76
N ALA A 262 1.59 19.26 1.12
CA ALA A 262 2.01 18.94 -0.24
C ALA A 262 3.36 18.24 -0.18
N CYS A 263 3.36 16.91 -0.08
CA CYS A 263 4.56 16.11 0.14
C CYS A 263 5.06 15.43 -1.15
N GLY A 264 6.36 15.11 -1.17
CA GLY A 264 7.00 14.42 -2.28
C GLY A 264 7.02 12.90 -2.16
N ASN A 265 6.48 12.35 -1.09
CA ASN A 265 6.42 10.90 -0.91
C ASN A 265 5.59 10.24 -2.00
N ASP A 266 6.09 9.14 -2.53
CA ASP A 266 5.38 8.33 -3.52
C ASP A 266 4.11 7.69 -2.92
N ASN A 267 3.06 7.55 -3.73
CA ASN A 267 1.92 6.73 -3.39
C ASN A 267 2.17 5.29 -3.88
N ILE A 268 2.59 4.43 -2.97
CA ILE A 268 2.98 3.05 -3.25
C ILE A 268 1.73 2.23 -3.59
N ILE A 269 1.79 1.50 -4.72
CA ILE A 269 0.73 0.59 -5.17
C ILE A 269 1.12 -0.86 -4.90
N TYR A 270 2.36 -1.22 -5.23
CA TYR A 270 2.93 -2.54 -4.93
C TYR A 270 4.36 -2.42 -4.43
N ARG A 271 4.72 -3.23 -3.44
CA ARG A 271 6.07 -3.34 -2.89
C ARG A 271 6.43 -4.78 -2.50
N TYR A 272 7.71 -5.03 -2.31
CA TYR A 272 8.22 -6.39 -2.13
C TYR A 272 7.68 -7.10 -0.87
N ALA A 273 7.42 -6.37 0.22
CA ALA A 273 6.77 -6.96 1.39
C ALA A 273 5.37 -7.51 1.07
N ASP A 274 4.59 -6.84 0.21
CA ASP A 274 3.30 -7.38 -0.25
C ASP A 274 3.49 -8.67 -1.05
N VAL A 275 4.49 -8.74 -1.94
CA VAL A 275 4.85 -9.97 -2.68
C VAL A 275 5.15 -11.13 -1.72
N LEU A 276 5.96 -10.89 -0.67
CA LEU A 276 6.31 -11.91 0.32
C LEU A 276 5.07 -12.41 1.08
N LEU A 277 4.17 -11.51 1.47
CA LEU A 277 2.94 -11.85 2.19
C LEU A 277 1.92 -12.55 1.29
N MET A 278 1.80 -12.13 0.01
CA MET A 278 0.99 -12.84 -0.99
C MET A 278 1.52 -14.25 -1.24
N TYR A 279 2.83 -14.41 -1.33
CA TYR A 279 3.43 -15.73 -1.53
C TYR A 279 3.27 -16.64 -0.32
N ALA A 280 3.41 -16.09 0.90
CA ALA A 280 3.12 -16.83 2.13
C ALA A 280 1.67 -17.31 2.15
N GLU A 281 0.71 -16.47 1.73
CA GLU A 281 -0.70 -16.87 1.63
C GLU A 281 -0.89 -17.98 0.60
N CYS A 282 -0.35 -17.84 -0.61
CA CYS A 282 -0.44 -18.86 -1.65
C CYS A 282 0.14 -20.22 -1.20
N LEU A 283 1.29 -20.20 -0.51
CA LEU A 283 1.89 -21.42 0.05
C LEU A 283 0.97 -22.06 1.09
N ASN A 284 0.40 -21.27 1.98
CA ASN A 284 -0.51 -21.77 3.01
C ASN A 284 -1.79 -22.36 2.42
N GLU A 285 -2.40 -21.68 1.45
CA GLU A 285 -3.63 -22.15 0.79
C GLU A 285 -3.39 -23.37 -0.10
N THR A 286 -2.15 -23.57 -0.59
CA THR A 286 -1.76 -24.77 -1.34
C THR A 286 -1.15 -25.89 -0.46
N GLY A 287 -1.28 -25.80 0.87
CA GLY A 287 -0.92 -26.86 1.82
C GLY A 287 0.54 -26.88 2.27
N ASN A 288 1.31 -25.83 1.97
CA ASN A 288 2.72 -25.74 2.40
C ASN A 288 2.90 -24.68 3.51
N THR A 289 2.21 -24.88 4.64
CA THR A 289 2.25 -23.99 5.81
C THR A 289 3.66 -23.75 6.38
N PRO A 290 4.57 -24.76 6.48
CA PRO A 290 5.92 -24.50 6.97
C PRO A 290 6.71 -23.53 6.10
N SER A 291 6.59 -23.61 4.77
CA SER A 291 7.24 -22.67 3.87
C SER A 291 6.59 -21.28 3.92
N ALA A 292 5.28 -21.19 4.12
CA ALA A 292 4.58 -19.92 4.31
C ALA A 292 5.17 -19.14 5.50
N ALA A 293 5.49 -19.82 6.60
CA ALA A 293 6.10 -19.18 7.77
C ALA A 293 7.42 -18.49 7.46
N ASN A 294 8.23 -19.02 6.53
CA ASN A 294 9.51 -18.40 6.19
C ASN A 294 9.32 -17.01 5.58
N TYR A 295 8.40 -16.88 4.63
CA TYR A 295 8.14 -15.59 3.95
C TYR A 295 7.42 -14.60 4.86
N LEU A 296 6.48 -15.05 5.67
CA LEU A 296 5.87 -14.24 6.73
C LEU A 296 6.92 -13.70 7.69
N ASN A 297 7.86 -14.56 8.13
CA ASN A 297 8.89 -14.19 9.09
C ASN A 297 9.92 -13.21 8.51
N MET A 298 10.15 -13.16 7.20
CA MET A 298 11.00 -12.12 6.60
C MET A 298 10.45 -10.71 6.91
N VAL A 299 9.16 -10.50 6.72
CA VAL A 299 8.50 -9.22 7.02
C VAL A 299 8.49 -8.94 8.52
N ARG A 300 8.15 -9.93 9.36
CA ARG A 300 8.13 -9.81 10.81
C ARG A 300 9.51 -9.48 11.39
N THR A 301 10.55 -10.14 10.92
CA THR A 301 11.93 -9.89 11.36
C THR A 301 12.37 -8.48 11.02
N ARG A 302 12.08 -7.97 9.80
CA ARG A 302 12.34 -6.60 9.41
C ARG A 302 11.62 -5.61 10.34
N ALA A 303 10.40 -5.92 10.76
CA ALA A 303 9.63 -5.12 11.70
C ALA A 303 10.10 -5.25 13.16
N GLY A 304 11.16 -6.02 13.44
CA GLY A 304 11.67 -6.25 14.80
C GLY A 304 10.84 -7.23 15.65
N LEU A 305 9.96 -8.01 14.99
CA LEU A 305 9.08 -8.98 15.66
C LEU A 305 9.68 -10.39 15.64
N SER A 306 9.33 -11.17 16.66
CA SER A 306 9.65 -12.60 16.70
C SER A 306 8.94 -13.36 15.57
N ASN A 307 9.51 -14.51 15.20
CA ASN A 307 8.88 -15.42 14.25
C ASN A 307 7.47 -15.83 14.68
N THR A 308 6.61 -16.09 13.72
CA THR A 308 5.27 -16.62 14.00
C THR A 308 5.35 -17.97 14.69
N THR A 309 4.42 -18.22 15.60
CA THR A 309 4.23 -19.51 16.27
C THR A 309 3.13 -20.35 15.62
N ALA A 310 2.50 -19.85 14.54
CA ALA A 310 1.45 -20.56 13.82
C ALA A 310 2.00 -21.82 13.15
N THR A 311 1.35 -22.96 13.39
CA THR A 311 1.74 -24.26 12.87
C THR A 311 0.68 -24.93 12.00
N THR A 312 -0.59 -24.57 12.21
CA THR A 312 -1.70 -25.08 11.39
C THR A 312 -2.02 -24.09 10.26
N GLN A 313 -2.62 -24.59 9.18
CA GLN A 313 -3.05 -23.76 8.05
C GLN A 313 -3.97 -22.61 8.50
N LYS A 314 -4.90 -22.88 9.42
CA LYS A 314 -5.82 -21.86 9.94
C LYS A 314 -5.11 -20.79 10.75
N GLU A 315 -4.22 -21.16 11.67
CA GLU A 315 -3.42 -20.21 12.45
C GLU A 315 -2.54 -19.35 11.54
N MET A 316 -1.91 -19.98 10.53
CA MET A 316 -1.07 -19.29 9.56
C MET A 316 -1.89 -18.30 8.71
N SER A 317 -3.08 -18.68 8.27
CA SER A 317 -3.97 -17.76 7.53
C SER A 317 -4.32 -16.51 8.36
N ILE A 318 -4.58 -16.68 9.67
CA ILE A 318 -4.82 -15.56 10.59
C ILE A 318 -3.54 -14.72 10.79
N ALA A 319 -2.39 -15.37 10.96
CA ALA A 319 -1.11 -14.67 11.14
C ALA A 319 -0.74 -13.84 9.92
N ILE A 320 -0.92 -14.37 8.70
CA ILE A 320 -0.68 -13.63 7.45
C ILE A 320 -1.66 -12.47 7.31
N GLU A 321 -2.94 -12.67 7.59
CA GLU A 321 -3.94 -11.60 7.50
C GLU A 321 -3.61 -10.44 8.46
N ASN A 322 -3.22 -10.76 9.70
CA ASN A 322 -2.82 -9.76 10.69
C ASN A 322 -1.55 -9.03 10.25
N GLU A 323 -0.55 -9.76 9.74
CA GLU A 323 0.68 -9.13 9.26
C GLU A 323 0.43 -8.22 8.06
N ARG A 324 -0.42 -8.64 7.09
CA ARG A 324 -0.84 -7.77 5.97
C ARG A 324 -1.55 -6.51 6.47
N MET A 325 -2.42 -6.63 7.47
CA MET A 325 -3.13 -5.49 8.07
C MET A 325 -2.14 -4.48 8.68
N LEU A 326 -1.13 -4.95 9.41
CA LEU A 326 -0.13 -4.08 10.06
C LEU A 326 0.85 -3.50 9.02
N GLU A 327 1.37 -4.34 8.14
CA GLU A 327 2.39 -3.97 7.17
C GLU A 327 1.86 -2.99 6.12
N LEU A 328 0.69 -3.29 5.55
CA LEU A 328 0.11 -2.57 4.41
C LEU A 328 -1.01 -1.59 4.82
N CYS A 329 -1.12 -1.25 6.12
CA CYS A 329 -2.10 -0.27 6.56
C CYS A 329 -1.90 1.08 5.83
N PHE A 330 -2.99 1.71 5.45
CA PHE A 330 -3.05 2.97 4.68
C PHE A 330 -2.55 2.89 3.22
N GLU A 331 -2.17 1.71 2.71
CA GLU A 331 -1.72 1.52 1.32
C GLU A 331 -2.84 0.99 0.39
N GLY A 332 -4.08 0.96 0.86
CA GLY A 332 -5.26 0.62 0.03
C GLY A 332 -5.57 -0.88 -0.12
N HIS A 333 -4.83 -1.78 0.55
CA HIS A 333 -4.99 -3.23 0.40
C HIS A 333 -6.12 -3.83 1.26
N ARG A 334 -6.33 -3.34 2.49
CA ARG A 334 -7.18 -3.98 3.50
C ARG A 334 -8.60 -4.27 3.04
N TRP A 335 -9.24 -3.34 2.34
CA TRP A 335 -10.61 -3.49 1.83
C TRP A 335 -10.74 -4.69 0.90
N TYR A 336 -9.83 -4.80 -0.07
CA TYR A 336 -9.83 -5.88 -1.03
C TYR A 336 -9.46 -7.23 -0.40
N ASP A 337 -8.54 -7.24 0.57
CA ASP A 337 -8.20 -8.44 1.35
C ASP A 337 -9.41 -8.99 2.10
N LEU A 338 -10.21 -8.13 2.75
CA LEU A 338 -11.42 -8.53 3.46
C LEU A 338 -12.48 -9.09 2.52
N ILE A 339 -12.69 -8.46 1.35
CA ILE A 339 -13.67 -8.92 0.36
C ILE A 339 -13.27 -10.30 -0.19
N ARG A 340 -12.04 -10.46 -0.70
CA ARG A 340 -11.60 -11.72 -1.32
C ARG A 340 -11.54 -12.89 -0.34
N ARG A 341 -11.37 -12.60 0.96
CA ARG A 341 -11.39 -13.59 2.05
C ARG A 341 -12.78 -13.82 2.64
N GLY A 342 -13.83 -13.12 2.16
CA GLY A 342 -15.19 -13.22 2.67
C GLY A 342 -15.38 -12.72 4.10
N ARG A 343 -14.49 -11.86 4.61
CA ARG A 343 -14.48 -11.41 6.00
C ARG A 343 -15.01 -10.00 6.22
N ILE A 344 -15.45 -9.34 5.16
CA ILE A 344 -15.88 -7.93 5.23
C ILE A 344 -17.03 -7.73 6.24
N THR A 345 -18.07 -8.58 6.21
CA THR A 345 -19.23 -8.46 7.10
C THR A 345 -18.83 -8.61 8.56
N GLU A 346 -18.11 -9.69 8.91
CA GLU A 346 -17.66 -9.96 10.27
C GLU A 346 -16.84 -8.78 10.86
N VAL A 347 -15.88 -8.28 10.08
CA VAL A 347 -15.00 -7.20 10.53
C VAL A 347 -15.75 -5.88 10.68
N MET A 348 -16.65 -5.56 9.74
CA MET A 348 -17.44 -4.32 9.81
C MET A 348 -18.49 -4.35 10.92
N GLU A 349 -19.16 -5.48 11.14
CA GLU A 349 -20.09 -5.64 12.27
C GLU A 349 -19.38 -5.44 13.61
N LYS A 350 -18.20 -6.04 13.77
CA LYS A 350 -17.37 -5.83 14.97
C LYS A 350 -16.98 -4.37 15.14
N HIS A 351 -16.55 -3.71 14.07
CA HIS A 351 -16.16 -2.29 14.12
C HIS A 351 -17.31 -1.39 14.54
N PHE A 352 -18.52 -1.62 14.02
CA PHE A 352 -19.70 -0.80 14.38
C PHE A 352 -20.28 -1.14 15.75
N SER A 353 -20.17 -2.38 16.23
CA SER A 353 -20.65 -2.75 17.56
C SER A 353 -19.92 -2.03 18.72
N HIS A 354 -18.72 -1.50 18.48
CA HIS A 354 -17.98 -0.71 19.47
C HIS A 354 -18.36 0.80 19.45
N ARG A 355 -19.25 1.22 18.56
CA ARG A 355 -19.72 2.61 18.44
C ARG A 355 -21.09 2.86 19.08
N THR A 356 -21.76 1.82 19.59
CA THR A 356 -23.00 1.87 20.34
C THR A 356 -22.74 1.70 21.82
#